data_478b32f18740cd73e6d641cb8230cd99
#
_entry.id   478b32f18740cd73e6d641cb8230cd99
#
_cell.length_a   1.000
_cell.length_b   1.000
_cell.length_c   1.000
_cell.angle_alpha   90.00
_cell.angle_beta   90.00
_cell.angle_gamma   90.00
#
_symmetry.space_group_name_H-M   'P 1'
#
loop_
_entity.id
_entity.type
_entity.pdbx_description
1 polymer ?
#
loop_
_entity_poly.entity_id
_entity_poly.type
_entity_poly.pdbx_seq_one_letter_code
_entity_poly.pdbx_strand_id
1 'polypeptide(L)'
;MATVAAVLLMLFGQQATFAQQNTTESQSAEKMEMSNMTAATGPGGTLPSMSTPGEKTFYVFTAEVENVDEDKLKIAGDSFNVNTLVANKGDKVTIKFYNVDDVQTERHSFTIGDPYKVDIDVGFGGNGNATFTADHTGVFTYYCKYHLPVMTGQLVVLP
;
A
#
# COMPACT_ATOMS: atom_id res chain seq x y z
N MET A 1 23.17 42.65 49.64
CA MET A 1 23.53 41.32 50.16
C MET A 1 22.69 40.30 49.42
N ALA A 2 23.25 39.64 48.46
CA ALA A 2 22.54 38.69 47.60
C ALA A 2 23.06 37.28 47.94
N THR A 3 22.17 36.40 48.36
CA THR A 3 22.46 35.00 48.64
C THR A 3 22.12 34.16 47.42
N VAL A 4 23.18 33.58 46.84
CA VAL A 4 23.09 32.63 45.73
C VAL A 4 22.86 31.25 46.32
N ALA A 5 21.71 30.62 45.99
CA ALA A 5 21.44 29.24 46.30
C ALA A 5 21.87 28.37 45.11
N ALA A 6 22.90 27.54 45.32
CA ALA A 6 23.32 26.53 44.37
C ALA A 6 22.41 25.30 44.43
N VAL A 7 21.72 24.97 43.35
CA VAL A 7 20.97 23.72 43.21
C VAL A 7 21.89 22.68 42.56
N LEU A 8 22.23 21.67 43.35
CA LEU A 8 23.02 20.49 42.92
C LEU A 8 22.13 19.52 42.22
N LEU A 9 22.26 19.36 40.90
CA LEU A 9 21.56 18.38 40.10
C LEU A 9 22.27 17.02 40.20
N MET A 10 21.66 16.09 40.92
CA MET A 10 22.11 14.69 40.93
C MET A 10 21.61 13.98 39.68
N LEU A 11 22.51 13.65 38.77
CA LEU A 11 22.30 12.77 37.63
C LEU A 11 22.34 11.32 38.12
N PHE A 12 21.17 10.70 38.24
CA PHE A 12 21.08 9.25 38.36
C PHE A 12 21.08 8.62 36.97
N GLY A 13 22.24 8.07 36.59
CA GLY A 13 22.35 7.19 35.45
C GLY A 13 21.69 5.84 35.74
N GLN A 14 20.57 5.56 35.07
CA GLN A 14 20.00 4.21 35.02
C GLN A 14 20.57 3.52 33.79
N GLN A 15 21.47 2.59 34.04
CA GLN A 15 21.94 1.64 33.02
C GLN A 15 20.88 0.53 32.93
N ALA A 16 20.13 0.51 31.83
CA ALA A 16 19.27 -0.61 31.48
C ALA A 16 20.14 -1.75 30.94
N THR A 17 20.38 -2.77 31.74
CA THR A 17 20.95 -4.04 31.28
C THR A 17 19.90 -4.82 30.49
N PHE A 18 20.09 -4.92 29.18
CA PHE A 18 19.34 -5.81 28.33
C PHE A 18 19.76 -7.27 28.63
N ALA A 19 18.93 -7.98 29.33
CA ALA A 19 19.06 -9.42 29.46
C ALA A 19 18.60 -10.08 28.15
N GLN A 20 19.53 -10.68 27.44
CA GLN A 20 19.32 -11.47 26.24
C GLN A 20 18.72 -12.82 26.67
N GLN A 21 17.41 -12.97 26.59
CA GLN A 21 16.77 -14.27 26.74
C GLN A 21 16.92 -15.05 25.44
N ASN A 22 17.82 -16.00 25.49
CA ASN A 22 18.00 -17.02 24.47
C ASN A 22 16.91 -18.07 24.66
N THR A 23 15.75 -17.89 24.01
CA THR A 23 14.76 -18.98 23.92
C THR A 23 15.11 -19.84 22.73
N THR A 24 15.64 -21.01 23.05
CA THR A 24 15.80 -22.13 22.12
C THR A 24 14.40 -22.66 21.77
N GLU A 25 13.83 -22.14 20.70
CA GLU A 25 12.59 -22.66 20.14
C GLU A 25 12.93 -23.84 19.23
N SER A 26 12.52 -25.01 19.69
CA SER A 26 12.60 -26.29 19.02
C SER A 26 11.89 -26.18 17.67
N GLN A 27 12.64 -26.19 16.56
CA GLN A 27 12.11 -26.41 15.24
C GLN A 27 11.62 -27.86 15.14
N SER A 28 10.31 -28.05 15.31
CA SER A 28 9.66 -29.25 14.81
C SER A 28 9.62 -29.13 13.28
N ALA A 29 10.46 -29.91 12.62
CA ALA A 29 10.42 -30.08 11.18
C ALA A 29 9.07 -30.73 10.83
N GLU A 30 8.10 -29.93 10.38
CA GLU A 30 6.95 -30.44 9.64
C GLU A 30 7.47 -30.95 8.29
N LYS A 31 7.49 -32.27 8.22
CA LYS A 31 7.75 -33.05 7.02
C LYS A 31 6.64 -32.70 6.01
N MET A 32 6.92 -31.78 5.08
CA MET A 32 6.08 -31.62 3.90
C MET A 32 6.14 -32.91 3.10
N GLU A 33 5.08 -33.67 3.18
CA GLU A 33 4.85 -34.78 2.25
C GLU A 33 4.67 -34.22 0.85
N MET A 34 5.73 -34.33 0.03
CA MET A 34 5.61 -34.19 -1.41
C MET A 34 4.94 -35.45 -1.96
N SER A 35 3.63 -35.52 -1.77
CA SER A 35 2.81 -36.55 -2.38
C SER A 35 2.34 -36.09 -3.74
N ASN A 36 2.86 -36.76 -4.77
CA ASN A 36 2.27 -36.94 -6.08
C ASN A 36 2.36 -35.78 -7.07
N MET A 37 3.56 -35.46 -7.52
CA MET A 37 3.70 -34.98 -8.91
C MET A 37 3.76 -36.17 -9.85
N THR A 38 2.63 -36.70 -10.25
CA THR A 38 2.54 -37.58 -11.41
C THR A 38 2.66 -36.73 -12.65
N ALA A 39 3.82 -36.76 -13.28
CA ALA A 39 4.03 -36.13 -14.58
C ALA A 39 3.14 -36.85 -15.60
N ALA A 40 2.03 -36.24 -15.98
CA ALA A 40 1.25 -36.62 -17.13
C ALA A 40 1.94 -36.06 -18.38
N THR A 41 2.77 -36.91 -19.02
CA THR A 41 3.28 -36.69 -20.36
C THR A 41 2.15 -36.99 -21.36
N GLY A 42 1.48 -35.97 -21.88
CA GLY A 42 0.56 -36.06 -23.00
C GLY A 42 0.83 -34.91 -23.98
N PRO A 43 0.86 -35.14 -25.29
CA PRO A 43 1.05 -34.11 -26.29
C PRO A 43 -0.25 -33.35 -26.49
N GLY A 44 -0.34 -32.20 -25.91
CA GLY A 44 -1.50 -31.32 -25.96
C GLY A 44 -1.49 -30.38 -24.76
N GLY A 45 -0.47 -29.52 -24.68
CA GLY A 45 -0.32 -28.58 -23.58
C GLY A 45 -1.46 -27.59 -23.55
N THR A 46 -2.51 -27.91 -22.82
CA THR A 46 -3.45 -26.92 -22.32
C THR A 46 -2.68 -26.08 -21.33
N LEU A 47 -2.44 -24.82 -21.68
CA LEU A 47 -1.85 -23.86 -20.75
C LEU A 47 -2.69 -23.84 -19.49
N PRO A 48 -2.08 -23.89 -18.30
CA PRO A 48 -2.83 -24.01 -17.09
C PRO A 48 -3.57 -22.73 -16.79
N SER A 49 -4.84 -22.97 -16.55
CA SER A 49 -5.57 -22.36 -15.47
C SER A 49 -5.65 -20.83 -15.45
N MET A 50 -6.74 -20.36 -15.92
CA MET A 50 -7.37 -19.18 -15.33
C MET A 50 -7.31 -19.32 -13.82
N SER A 51 -6.60 -18.40 -13.15
CA SER A 51 -6.62 -18.33 -11.70
C SER A 51 -8.08 -18.21 -11.26
N THR A 52 -8.50 -19.04 -10.31
CA THR A 52 -9.84 -18.91 -9.71
C THR A 52 -9.98 -17.48 -9.21
N PRO A 53 -11.06 -16.76 -9.55
CA PRO A 53 -11.30 -15.42 -9.06
C PRO A 53 -11.19 -15.37 -7.53
N GLY A 54 -10.45 -14.42 -7.03
CA GLY A 54 -10.18 -14.23 -5.61
C GLY A 54 -10.67 -12.89 -5.08
N GLU A 55 -10.41 -12.64 -3.81
CA GLU A 55 -10.60 -11.32 -3.22
C GLU A 55 -9.24 -10.64 -3.04
N LYS A 56 -9.14 -9.38 -3.45
CA LYS A 56 -7.94 -8.56 -3.28
C LYS A 56 -8.30 -7.26 -2.61
N THR A 57 -7.54 -6.92 -1.58
CA THR A 57 -7.66 -5.62 -0.91
C THR A 57 -6.35 -4.86 -1.07
N PHE A 58 -6.45 -3.66 -1.61
CA PHE A 58 -5.32 -2.73 -1.73
C PHE A 58 -5.52 -1.57 -0.76
N TYR A 59 -4.46 -1.26 -0.02
CA TYR A 59 -4.37 -0.09 0.84
C TYR A 59 -3.57 0.97 0.11
N VAL A 60 -4.22 2.08 -0.21
CA VAL A 60 -3.62 3.19 -0.95
C VAL A 60 -3.64 4.42 -0.06
N PHE A 61 -2.49 5.06 0.05
CA PHE A 61 -2.29 6.26 0.85
C PHE A 61 -1.82 7.40 -0.04
N THR A 62 -2.15 8.64 0.34
CA THR A 62 -1.43 9.80 -0.20
C THR A 62 0.02 9.76 0.26
N ALA A 63 0.92 10.26 -0.56
CA ALA A 63 2.34 10.36 -0.28
C ALA A 63 2.91 11.59 -0.98
N GLU A 64 3.93 12.18 -0.40
CA GLU A 64 4.65 13.29 -1.01
C GLU A 64 5.93 12.79 -1.70
N VAL A 65 6.30 13.44 -2.78
CA VAL A 65 7.58 13.25 -3.44
C VAL A 65 8.58 14.21 -2.84
N GLU A 66 9.54 13.69 -2.09
CA GLU A 66 10.55 14.50 -1.42
C GLU A 66 11.37 15.34 -2.41
N ASN A 67 11.72 16.55 -1.98
CA ASN A 67 12.56 17.50 -2.74
C ASN A 67 11.95 18.01 -4.05
N VAL A 68 10.63 17.99 -4.18
CA VAL A 68 9.94 18.68 -5.26
C VAL A 68 9.75 20.14 -4.90
N ASP A 69 10.28 21.04 -5.74
CA ASP A 69 10.02 22.47 -5.67
C ASP A 69 8.80 22.79 -6.54
N GLU A 70 7.64 22.71 -5.94
CA GLU A 70 6.35 22.90 -6.63
C GLU A 70 6.22 24.29 -7.25
N ASP A 71 6.71 25.32 -6.58
CA ASP A 71 6.70 26.69 -7.07
C ASP A 71 7.53 26.86 -8.34
N LYS A 72 8.67 26.22 -8.39
CA LYS A 72 9.58 26.24 -9.52
C LYS A 72 9.09 25.36 -10.69
N LEU A 73 8.64 24.16 -10.37
CA LEU A 73 8.26 23.17 -11.37
C LEU A 73 6.82 23.35 -11.86
N LYS A 74 5.98 24.05 -11.07
CA LYS A 74 4.54 24.23 -11.34
C LYS A 74 3.78 22.91 -11.47
N ILE A 75 4.18 21.93 -10.67
CA ILE A 75 3.53 20.63 -10.53
C ILE A 75 3.39 20.31 -9.03
N ALA A 76 2.33 19.58 -8.68
CA ALA A 76 2.15 19.10 -7.31
C ALA A 76 3.18 18.01 -6.96
N GLY A 77 3.63 18.00 -5.71
CA GLY A 77 4.51 16.97 -5.16
C GLY A 77 3.78 15.70 -4.73
N ASP A 78 2.46 15.67 -4.88
CA ASP A 78 1.64 14.57 -4.41
C ASP A 78 1.75 13.32 -5.28
N SER A 79 1.71 12.19 -4.61
CA SER A 79 1.72 10.88 -5.23
C SER A 79 0.85 9.87 -4.46
N PHE A 80 0.67 8.69 -5.03
CA PHE A 80 0.20 7.53 -4.27
C PHE A 80 1.39 6.73 -3.75
N ASN A 81 1.26 6.10 -2.58
CA ASN A 81 2.28 5.20 -2.03
C ASN A 81 2.56 3.98 -2.92
N VAL A 82 1.66 3.65 -3.83
CA VAL A 82 1.79 2.57 -4.81
C VAL A 82 1.43 3.09 -6.20
N ASN A 83 2.21 2.69 -7.21
CA ASN A 83 2.00 3.11 -8.59
C ASN A 83 1.39 2.02 -9.47
N THR A 84 1.40 0.77 -9.00
CA THR A 84 0.84 -0.36 -9.76
C THR A 84 0.10 -1.32 -8.84
N LEU A 85 -1.16 -1.56 -9.16
CA LEU A 85 -2.02 -2.56 -8.55
C LEU A 85 -2.22 -3.69 -9.54
N VAL A 86 -2.19 -4.96 -9.08
CA VAL A 86 -2.35 -6.12 -9.97
C VAL A 86 -3.48 -7.02 -9.47
N ALA A 87 -4.43 -7.27 -10.34
CA ALA A 87 -5.52 -8.21 -10.13
C ALA A 87 -5.62 -9.19 -11.28
N ASN A 88 -6.32 -10.31 -11.09
CA ASN A 88 -6.69 -11.20 -12.17
C ASN A 88 -8.13 -10.92 -12.60
N LYS A 89 -8.45 -11.27 -13.84
CA LYS A 89 -9.83 -11.18 -14.32
C LYS A 89 -10.78 -11.99 -13.43
N GLY A 90 -11.85 -11.33 -13.01
CA GLY A 90 -12.84 -11.90 -12.12
C GLY A 90 -12.59 -11.67 -10.64
N ASP A 91 -11.41 -11.19 -10.25
CA ASP A 91 -11.13 -10.85 -8.85
C ASP A 91 -12.11 -9.78 -8.34
N LYS A 92 -12.58 -9.96 -7.10
CA LYS A 92 -13.27 -8.92 -6.35
C LYS A 92 -12.21 -8.02 -5.70
N VAL A 93 -12.08 -6.82 -6.21
CA VAL A 93 -11.09 -5.85 -5.78
C VAL A 93 -11.71 -4.84 -4.83
N THR A 94 -11.10 -4.65 -3.67
CA THR A 94 -11.44 -3.59 -2.72
C THR A 94 -10.28 -2.61 -2.60
N ILE A 95 -10.55 -1.35 -2.88
CA ILE A 95 -9.61 -0.25 -2.63
C ILE A 95 -9.98 0.37 -1.29
N LYS A 96 -9.00 0.51 -0.41
CA LYS A 96 -9.08 1.30 0.83
C LYS A 96 -8.14 2.49 0.69
N PHE A 97 -8.69 3.67 0.50
CA PHE A 97 -7.94 4.89 0.27
C PHE A 97 -7.92 5.77 1.52
N TYR A 98 -6.74 6.30 1.85
CA TYR A 98 -6.50 7.14 3.02
C TYR A 98 -5.77 8.41 2.60
N ASN A 99 -6.32 9.56 2.97
CA ASN A 99 -5.61 10.82 2.91
C ASN A 99 -4.82 10.98 4.21
N VAL A 100 -3.50 10.80 4.13
CA VAL A 100 -2.56 10.96 5.26
C VAL A 100 -1.70 12.22 5.13
N ASP A 101 -2.09 13.12 4.24
CA ASP A 101 -1.48 14.42 4.08
C ASP A 101 -1.54 15.22 5.39
N ASP A 102 -0.56 16.08 5.65
CA ASP A 102 -0.51 16.94 6.83
C ASP A 102 -1.13 18.34 6.59
N VAL A 103 -1.45 18.68 5.35
CA VAL A 103 -2.09 19.94 4.95
C VAL A 103 -3.60 19.85 5.08
N GLN A 104 -4.15 20.60 6.04
CA GLN A 104 -5.58 20.52 6.41
C GLN A 104 -6.55 20.91 5.29
N THR A 105 -6.10 21.64 4.30
CA THR A 105 -6.92 22.06 3.15
C THR A 105 -6.88 21.09 1.97
N GLU A 106 -5.96 20.14 2.01
CA GLU A 106 -5.74 19.20 0.90
C GLU A 106 -6.85 18.15 0.80
N ARG A 107 -7.28 17.97 -0.42
CA ARG A 107 -8.24 16.95 -0.82
C ARG A 107 -7.62 16.05 -1.85
N HIS A 108 -7.85 14.76 -1.68
CA HIS A 108 -7.38 13.76 -2.62
C HIS A 108 -8.50 12.86 -3.09
N SER A 109 -8.33 12.28 -4.25
CA SER A 109 -9.22 11.25 -4.74
C SER A 109 -8.45 10.04 -5.26
N PHE A 110 -9.10 8.88 -5.18
CA PHE A 110 -8.70 7.71 -5.92
C PHE A 110 -9.79 7.42 -6.96
N THR A 111 -9.48 7.70 -8.20
CA THR A 111 -10.47 7.65 -9.28
C THR A 111 -10.00 6.72 -10.39
N ILE A 112 -10.84 5.76 -10.79
CA ILE A 112 -10.67 4.96 -12.01
C ILE A 112 -11.87 5.28 -12.91
N GLY A 113 -11.62 5.65 -14.16
CA GLY A 113 -12.69 5.88 -15.15
C GLY A 113 -13.37 4.59 -15.62
N ASP A 114 -13.94 4.63 -16.80
CA ASP A 114 -14.53 3.44 -17.43
C ASP A 114 -13.49 2.32 -17.58
N PRO A 115 -13.87 1.06 -17.39
CA PRO A 115 -15.23 0.58 -17.14
C PRO A 115 -15.64 0.55 -15.66
N TYR A 116 -14.70 0.70 -14.71
CA TYR A 116 -14.92 0.44 -13.28
C TYR A 116 -15.64 1.57 -12.55
N LYS A 117 -15.48 2.82 -12.98
CA LYS A 117 -16.15 4.01 -12.43
C LYS A 117 -16.01 4.15 -10.91
N VAL A 118 -14.80 3.93 -10.41
CA VAL A 118 -14.47 4.15 -9.00
C VAL A 118 -14.18 5.63 -8.78
N ASP A 119 -14.75 6.20 -7.72
CA ASP A 119 -14.47 7.56 -7.28
C ASP A 119 -14.56 7.65 -5.76
N ILE A 120 -13.41 7.67 -5.10
CA ILE A 120 -13.26 7.88 -3.67
C ILE A 120 -12.68 9.27 -3.48
N ASP A 121 -13.39 10.18 -2.84
CA ASP A 121 -13.00 11.57 -2.65
C ASP A 121 -12.97 11.88 -1.15
N VAL A 122 -11.82 12.26 -0.61
CA VAL A 122 -11.60 12.44 0.82
C VAL A 122 -10.83 13.73 1.12
N GLY A 123 -11.25 14.43 2.16
CA GLY A 123 -10.49 15.55 2.71
C GLY A 123 -9.41 15.10 3.67
N PHE A 124 -8.75 16.07 4.29
CA PHE A 124 -7.69 15.87 5.29
C PHE A 124 -8.04 14.82 6.34
N GLY A 125 -7.13 13.87 6.56
CA GLY A 125 -7.28 12.78 7.53
C GLY A 125 -8.43 11.81 7.22
N GLY A 126 -9.10 11.97 6.07
CA GLY A 126 -10.23 11.15 5.66
C GLY A 126 -9.81 9.82 5.04
N ASN A 127 -10.78 8.93 4.96
CA ASN A 127 -10.61 7.67 4.25
C ASN A 127 -11.92 7.27 3.57
N GLY A 128 -11.80 6.38 2.59
CA GLY A 128 -12.94 5.83 1.88
C GLY A 128 -12.59 4.48 1.27
N ASN A 129 -13.60 3.78 0.80
CA ASN A 129 -13.40 2.50 0.13
C ASN A 129 -14.35 2.33 -1.05
N ALA A 130 -13.92 1.51 -2.01
CA ALA A 130 -14.75 1.06 -3.11
C ALA A 130 -14.43 -0.39 -3.43
N THR A 131 -15.44 -1.12 -3.87
CA THR A 131 -15.30 -2.53 -4.26
C THR A 131 -15.90 -2.71 -5.65
N PHE A 132 -15.17 -3.41 -6.52
CA PHE A 132 -15.61 -3.72 -7.88
C PHE A 132 -15.10 -5.10 -8.29
N THR A 133 -15.64 -5.65 -9.37
CA THR A 133 -15.11 -6.87 -9.99
C THR A 133 -14.19 -6.49 -11.14
N ALA A 134 -12.99 -7.04 -11.17
CA ALA A 134 -12.01 -6.82 -12.24
C ALA A 134 -12.36 -7.67 -13.47
N ASP A 135 -13.45 -7.35 -14.16
CA ASP A 135 -14.02 -8.16 -15.26
C ASP A 135 -13.45 -7.85 -16.65
N HIS A 136 -12.69 -6.76 -16.76
CA HIS A 136 -12.00 -6.33 -17.99
C HIS A 136 -10.50 -6.45 -17.83
N THR A 137 -9.83 -7.20 -18.72
CA THR A 137 -8.36 -7.29 -18.76
C THR A 137 -7.76 -6.06 -19.40
N GLY A 138 -6.56 -5.66 -18.94
CA GLY A 138 -5.87 -4.50 -19.48
C GLY A 138 -5.18 -3.67 -18.41
N VAL A 139 -4.78 -2.47 -18.81
CA VAL A 139 -4.16 -1.47 -17.94
C VAL A 139 -5.10 -0.27 -17.84
N PHE A 140 -5.49 0.06 -16.62
CA PHE A 140 -6.43 1.14 -16.32
C PHE A 140 -5.73 2.16 -15.42
N THR A 141 -5.73 3.42 -15.83
CA THR A 141 -5.16 4.49 -15.01
C THR A 141 -6.05 4.80 -13.84
N TYR A 142 -5.48 4.91 -12.64
CA TYR A 142 -6.10 5.60 -11.53
C TYR A 142 -5.36 6.91 -11.26
N TYR A 143 -6.07 7.89 -10.72
CA TYR A 143 -5.54 9.24 -10.56
C TYR A 143 -6.24 10.01 -9.44
N CYS A 144 -5.58 11.05 -8.95
CA CYS A 144 -6.21 12.08 -8.14
C CYS A 144 -6.74 13.20 -9.04
N LYS A 145 -8.01 13.55 -8.91
CA LYS A 145 -8.65 14.61 -9.71
C LYS A 145 -8.04 15.99 -9.46
N TYR A 146 -7.45 16.18 -8.30
CA TYR A 146 -6.94 17.48 -7.86
C TYR A 146 -5.47 17.70 -8.26
N HIS A 147 -4.69 16.63 -8.47
CA HIS A 147 -3.24 16.68 -8.67
C HIS A 147 -2.78 16.01 -9.97
N LEU A 148 -3.55 16.21 -11.04
CA LEU A 148 -3.13 15.82 -12.37
C LEU A 148 -2.05 16.79 -12.91
N PRO A 149 -1.07 16.30 -13.70
CA PRO A 149 -0.93 14.93 -14.23
C PRO A 149 -0.08 14.01 -13.35
N VAL A 150 0.44 14.46 -12.22
CA VAL A 150 1.50 13.76 -11.46
C VAL A 150 0.98 12.64 -10.56
N MET A 151 -0.08 12.88 -9.82
CA MET A 151 -0.64 11.87 -8.90
C MET A 151 -1.45 10.84 -9.66
N THR A 152 -0.74 9.89 -10.27
CA THR A 152 -1.32 8.82 -11.11
C THR A 152 -0.68 7.46 -10.84
N GLY A 153 -1.41 6.40 -11.16
CA GLY A 153 -0.94 5.03 -11.14
C GLY A 153 -1.76 4.14 -12.07
N GLN A 154 -1.52 2.85 -12.03
CA GLN A 154 -2.19 1.91 -12.93
C GLN A 154 -2.70 0.67 -12.20
N LEU A 155 -3.88 0.22 -12.56
CA LEU A 155 -4.42 -1.08 -12.25
C LEU A 155 -4.20 -1.99 -13.45
N VAL A 156 -3.45 -3.06 -13.27
CA VAL A 156 -3.21 -4.10 -14.28
C VAL A 156 -4.12 -5.28 -13.96
N VAL A 157 -5.00 -5.62 -14.89
CA VAL A 157 -5.87 -6.79 -14.78
C VAL A 157 -5.39 -7.85 -15.75
N LEU A 158 -4.88 -8.93 -15.20
CA LEU A 158 -4.36 -10.09 -15.93
C LEU A 158 -5.51 -11.01 -16.38
N PRO A 159 -5.31 -11.79 -17.47
CA PRO A 159 -6.28 -12.79 -17.93
C PRO A 159 -6.64 -13.85 -16.92
#